data_012ee4df317239aea54075377338d0af
#
_entry.id   012ee4df317239aea54075377338d0af
#
_cell.length_a   1.000
_cell.length_b   1.000
_cell.length_c   1.000
_cell.angle_alpha   90.00
_cell.angle_beta   90.00
_cell.angle_gamma   90.00
#
_symmetry.space_group_name_H-M   'P 1'
#
loop_
_entity.id
_entity.type
_entity.pdbx_description
1 polymer ?
#
loop_
_entity_poly.entity_id
_entity_poly.type
_entity_poly.pdbx_seq_one_letter_code
_entity_poly.pdbx_strand_id
1 'polypeptide(L)'
;MAFTRRLCVIMTSHSAQIIAPLSKESTRFFRRDAKGIKLVADRPPPILLETLGIRPPVDTIVFVEDAAGSAFCRLWLERQDPNLSRRVEIMVRNGEGEIINAMRQLQGPFQFIRFLGLFDGDMKGKVPKDVQPVSFHLPGDKPIEIVFREMVVKEPARITEATGWTDLETILFALEGSDHHDWYQKLSEHVGLTKHQLFATLFALWMKEEANSTMATSCYRDLLALVGEADNAEPT
;
A
#
# COMPACT_ATOMS: atom_id res chain seq x y z
N MET A 1 -18.85 12.27 -27.41
CA MET A 1 -19.97 12.84 -28.19
C MET A 1 -20.02 14.38 -28.18
N ALA A 2 -19.83 15.08 -27.05
CA ALA A 2 -19.90 16.54 -26.96
C ALA A 2 -18.93 17.28 -27.90
N PHE A 3 -17.67 16.83 -27.98
CA PHE A 3 -16.66 17.46 -28.85
C PHE A 3 -16.98 17.37 -30.35
N THR A 4 -17.58 16.26 -30.80
CA THR A 4 -17.92 16.06 -32.20
C THR A 4 -19.08 16.99 -32.63
N ARG A 5 -19.91 17.40 -31.69
CA ARG A 5 -21.05 18.29 -31.95
C ARG A 5 -20.87 19.74 -31.47
N ARG A 6 -19.64 20.09 -30.97
CA ARG A 6 -19.35 21.40 -30.37
C ARG A 6 -20.33 21.80 -29.25
N LEU A 7 -20.74 20.82 -28.43
CA LEU A 7 -21.64 21.05 -27.30
C LEU A 7 -20.78 21.34 -26.04
N CYS A 8 -21.22 22.32 -25.26
CA CYS A 8 -20.74 22.55 -23.91
C CYS A 8 -21.73 21.85 -22.95
N VAL A 9 -21.21 20.95 -22.11
CA VAL A 9 -22.01 20.27 -21.08
C VAL A 9 -21.52 20.74 -19.71
N ILE A 10 -22.42 21.28 -18.90
CA ILE A 10 -22.19 21.65 -17.51
C ILE A 10 -22.99 20.68 -16.65
N MET A 11 -22.35 20.04 -15.69
CA MET A 11 -22.97 19.06 -14.82
C MET A 11 -22.56 19.33 -13.37
N THR A 12 -23.49 19.18 -12.43
CA THR A 12 -23.19 19.16 -10.99
C THR A 12 -23.25 17.73 -10.48
N SER A 13 -22.27 17.33 -9.69
CA SER A 13 -22.23 16.00 -9.11
C SER A 13 -21.45 16.00 -7.79
N HIS A 14 -21.76 15.05 -6.92
CA HIS A 14 -20.97 14.66 -5.76
C HIS A 14 -20.58 13.16 -5.81
N SER A 15 -20.75 12.52 -6.97
CA SER A 15 -20.37 11.13 -7.19
C SER A 15 -18.86 11.03 -7.49
N ALA A 16 -18.15 10.19 -6.72
CA ALA A 16 -16.73 9.92 -6.94
C ALA A 16 -16.46 9.38 -8.35
N GLN A 17 -17.33 8.50 -8.87
CA GLN A 17 -17.19 7.89 -10.20
C GLN A 17 -17.24 8.93 -11.32
N ILE A 18 -17.98 10.01 -11.11
CA ILE A 18 -18.10 11.09 -12.10
C ILE A 18 -16.95 12.08 -11.96
N ILE A 19 -16.53 12.38 -10.72
CA ILE A 19 -15.55 13.43 -10.43
C ILE A 19 -14.10 12.93 -10.64
N ALA A 20 -13.79 11.70 -10.21
CA ALA A 20 -12.43 11.17 -10.22
C ALA A 20 -11.72 11.18 -11.59
N PRO A 21 -12.40 10.85 -12.73
CA PRO A 21 -11.75 10.84 -14.04
C PRO A 21 -11.68 12.23 -14.70
N LEU A 22 -12.18 13.28 -14.06
CA LEU A 22 -12.18 14.62 -14.63
C LEU A 22 -10.82 15.31 -14.44
N SER A 23 -10.44 16.13 -15.42
CA SER A 23 -9.27 16.98 -15.28
C SER A 23 -9.55 18.16 -14.33
N LYS A 24 -8.48 18.72 -13.74
CA LYS A 24 -8.53 19.91 -12.90
C LYS A 24 -9.18 21.09 -13.63
N GLU A 25 -8.88 21.25 -14.90
CA GLU A 25 -9.36 22.35 -15.76
C GLU A 25 -10.86 22.28 -16.01
N SER A 26 -11.40 21.05 -16.06
CA SER A 26 -12.84 20.81 -16.30
C SER A 26 -13.67 20.80 -15.03
N THR A 27 -13.04 20.88 -13.85
CA THR A 27 -13.73 20.77 -12.56
C THR A 27 -13.77 22.11 -11.84
N ARG A 28 -14.91 22.44 -11.25
CA ARG A 28 -15.08 23.60 -10.37
C ARG A 28 -15.77 23.14 -9.10
N PHE A 29 -15.21 23.51 -7.95
CA PHE A 29 -15.70 23.11 -6.64
C PHE A 29 -16.26 24.33 -5.89
N PHE A 30 -17.51 24.22 -5.42
CA PHE A 30 -18.14 25.24 -4.62
C PHE A 30 -18.27 24.79 -3.18
N ARG A 31 -17.75 25.59 -2.25
CA ARG A 31 -17.91 25.36 -0.82
C ARG A 31 -18.82 26.42 -0.21
N ARG A 32 -19.80 25.98 0.55
CA ARG A 32 -20.65 26.87 1.36
C ARG A 32 -20.05 27.00 2.76
N ASP A 33 -19.87 28.22 3.22
CA ASP A 33 -19.52 28.54 4.60
C ASP A 33 -20.51 29.57 5.18
N ALA A 34 -20.28 30.03 6.42
CA ALA A 34 -21.14 31.02 7.08
C ALA A 34 -21.17 32.38 6.33
N LYS A 35 -20.23 32.65 5.45
CA LYS A 35 -20.13 33.90 4.66
C LYS A 35 -20.68 33.74 3.24
N GLY A 36 -21.22 32.57 2.88
CA GLY A 36 -21.81 32.31 1.57
C GLY A 36 -21.13 31.19 0.77
N ILE A 37 -21.28 31.22 -0.55
CA ILE A 37 -20.72 30.22 -1.47
C ILE A 37 -19.42 30.78 -2.05
N LYS A 38 -18.34 29.98 -1.95
CA LYS A 38 -17.04 30.29 -2.54
C LYS A 38 -16.65 29.25 -3.56
N LEU A 39 -16.12 29.71 -4.69
CA LEU A 39 -15.43 28.85 -5.64
C LEU A 39 -14.06 28.49 -5.07
N VAL A 40 -13.81 27.22 -4.86
CA VAL A 40 -12.50 26.67 -4.52
C VAL A 40 -11.85 26.25 -5.83
N ALA A 41 -11.08 27.15 -6.41
CA ALA A 41 -10.31 26.87 -7.61
C ALA A 41 -9.04 26.09 -7.27
N ASP A 42 -8.54 25.34 -8.24
CA ASP A 42 -7.13 24.89 -8.26
C ASP A 42 -6.75 23.67 -7.40
N ARG A 43 -7.71 22.76 -7.17
CA ARG A 43 -7.37 21.48 -6.55
C ARG A 43 -7.68 20.31 -7.47
N PRO A 44 -6.78 19.32 -7.57
CA PRO A 44 -7.05 18.12 -8.37
C PRO A 44 -8.23 17.33 -7.79
N PRO A 45 -8.98 16.59 -8.62
CA PRO A 45 -10.18 15.85 -8.22
C PRO A 45 -10.02 14.94 -6.99
N PRO A 46 -8.90 14.22 -6.78
CA PRO A 46 -8.70 13.41 -5.56
C PRO A 46 -8.78 14.22 -4.27
N ILE A 47 -8.19 15.42 -4.23
CA ILE A 47 -8.24 16.32 -3.06
C ILE A 47 -9.64 16.89 -2.85
N LEU A 48 -10.39 17.12 -3.95
CA LEU A 48 -11.79 17.57 -3.86
C LEU A 48 -12.68 16.49 -3.27
N LEU A 49 -12.51 15.24 -3.69
CA LEU A 49 -13.23 14.08 -3.13
C LEU A 49 -12.98 13.95 -1.64
N GLU A 50 -11.72 14.07 -1.22
CA GLU A 50 -11.35 14.05 0.19
C GLU A 50 -12.03 15.18 0.99
N THR A 51 -12.01 16.40 0.45
CA THR A 51 -12.67 17.56 1.07
C THR A 51 -14.17 17.34 1.25
N LEU A 52 -14.79 16.56 0.38
CA LEU A 52 -16.21 16.16 0.43
C LEU A 52 -16.45 14.96 1.37
N GLY A 53 -15.39 14.35 1.96
CA GLY A 53 -15.51 13.11 2.71
C GLY A 53 -15.87 11.89 1.84
N ILE A 54 -15.70 12.00 0.53
CA ILE A 54 -16.00 10.94 -0.43
C ILE A 54 -14.71 10.15 -0.68
N ARG A 55 -14.73 8.87 -0.34
CA ARG A 55 -13.63 7.98 -0.70
C ARG A 55 -13.64 7.71 -2.21
N PRO A 56 -12.48 7.72 -2.87
CA PRO A 56 -12.39 7.25 -4.25
C PRO A 56 -12.87 5.79 -4.31
N PRO A 57 -13.51 5.37 -5.41
CA PRO A 57 -13.87 3.98 -5.56
C PRO A 57 -12.62 3.10 -5.56
N VAL A 58 -12.71 1.95 -4.89
CA VAL A 58 -11.69 0.91 -4.99
C VAL A 58 -11.72 0.38 -6.42
N ASP A 59 -10.58 0.42 -7.09
CA ASP A 59 -10.41 -0.09 -8.45
C ASP A 59 -9.33 -1.18 -8.55
N THR A 60 -8.64 -1.43 -7.45
CA THR A 60 -7.58 -2.44 -7.37
C THR A 60 -7.71 -3.24 -6.07
N ILE A 61 -7.74 -4.55 -6.19
CA ILE A 61 -7.70 -5.48 -5.06
C ILE A 61 -6.36 -6.19 -5.09
N VAL A 62 -5.61 -6.11 -4.00
CA VAL A 62 -4.32 -6.78 -3.82
C VAL A 62 -4.48 -7.92 -2.84
N PHE A 63 -4.28 -9.14 -3.30
CA PHE A 63 -4.22 -10.31 -2.45
C PHE A 63 -2.82 -10.46 -1.86
N VAL A 64 -2.75 -10.67 -0.55
CA VAL A 64 -1.51 -10.88 0.20
C VAL A 64 -1.60 -12.17 0.99
N GLU A 65 -0.46 -12.75 1.31
CA GLU A 65 -0.38 -14.04 1.97
C GLU A 65 -0.94 -14.00 3.39
N ASP A 66 -0.52 -13.00 4.18
CA ASP A 66 -0.81 -12.92 5.60
C ASP A 66 -1.00 -11.50 6.12
N ALA A 67 -1.10 -11.37 7.44
CA ALA A 67 -1.27 -10.09 8.12
C ALA A 67 -0.04 -9.19 8.02
N ALA A 68 1.17 -9.75 7.96
CA ALA A 68 2.41 -8.97 7.85
C ALA A 68 2.56 -8.38 6.45
N GLY A 69 2.32 -9.18 5.41
CA GLY A 69 2.24 -8.70 4.03
C GLY A 69 1.21 -7.61 3.85
N SER A 70 0.03 -7.75 4.50
CA SER A 70 -1.02 -6.72 4.51
C SER A 70 -0.57 -5.43 5.20
N ALA A 71 0.05 -5.54 6.38
CA ALA A 71 0.56 -4.38 7.12
C ALA A 71 1.66 -3.65 6.34
N PHE A 72 2.60 -4.41 5.75
CA PHE A 72 3.65 -3.82 4.92
C PHE A 72 3.07 -3.10 3.70
N CYS A 73 2.21 -3.76 2.94
CA CYS A 73 1.61 -3.20 1.74
C CYS A 73 0.86 -1.89 2.05
N ARG A 74 0.10 -1.84 3.14
CA ARG A 74 -0.63 -0.65 3.56
C ARG A 74 0.31 0.51 3.91
N LEU A 75 1.27 0.29 4.81
CA LEU A 75 2.24 1.30 5.24
C LEU A 75 3.09 1.80 4.07
N TRP A 76 3.48 0.89 3.21
CA TRP A 76 4.25 1.18 2.02
C TRP A 76 3.48 2.03 1.00
N LEU A 77 2.24 1.65 0.66
CA LEU A 77 1.38 2.44 -0.23
C LEU A 77 1.06 3.82 0.34
N GLU A 78 0.74 3.91 1.63
CA GLU A 78 0.48 5.20 2.29
C GLU A 78 1.69 6.14 2.21
N ARG A 79 2.89 5.58 2.24
CA ARG A 79 4.14 6.36 2.15
C ARG A 79 4.49 6.74 0.71
N GLN A 80 4.33 5.83 -0.25
CA GLN A 80 4.71 6.05 -1.65
C GLN A 80 3.68 6.88 -2.40
N ASP A 81 2.41 6.53 -2.28
CA ASP A 81 1.29 7.21 -2.94
C ASP A 81 0.00 7.10 -2.12
N PRO A 82 -0.30 8.11 -1.28
CA PRO A 82 -1.54 8.14 -0.52
C PRO A 82 -2.82 8.11 -1.38
N ASN A 83 -2.76 8.54 -2.64
CA ASN A 83 -3.92 8.52 -3.53
C ASN A 83 -4.19 7.11 -4.05
N LEU A 84 -3.15 6.40 -4.47
CA LEU A 84 -3.25 5.00 -4.86
C LEU A 84 -3.65 4.13 -3.66
N SER A 85 -3.07 4.36 -2.48
CA SER A 85 -3.42 3.65 -1.23
C SER A 85 -4.93 3.66 -0.94
N ARG A 86 -5.63 4.73 -1.27
CA ARG A 86 -7.09 4.86 -1.07
C ARG A 86 -7.93 4.11 -2.09
N ARG A 87 -7.36 3.77 -3.23
CA ARG A 87 -7.99 3.04 -4.33
C ARG A 87 -7.72 1.54 -4.29
N VAL A 88 -6.78 1.14 -3.43
CA VAL A 88 -6.37 -0.25 -3.24
C VAL A 88 -7.04 -0.84 -2.01
N GLU A 89 -7.71 -1.97 -2.18
CA GLU A 89 -8.15 -2.84 -1.06
C GLU A 89 -7.19 -4.02 -0.93
N ILE A 90 -6.73 -4.27 0.30
CA ILE A 90 -5.78 -5.35 0.58
C ILE A 90 -6.51 -6.49 1.27
N MET A 91 -6.44 -7.68 0.70
CA MET A 91 -7.15 -8.87 1.18
C MET A 91 -6.18 -10.01 1.50
N VAL A 92 -6.16 -10.45 2.75
CA VAL A 92 -5.36 -11.61 3.19
C VAL A 92 -5.99 -12.92 2.70
N ARG A 93 -5.14 -13.86 2.23
CA ARG A 93 -5.53 -15.16 1.66
C ARG A 93 -4.98 -16.39 2.38
N ASN A 94 -4.22 -16.22 3.46
CA ASN A 94 -3.65 -17.31 4.27
C ASN A 94 -2.79 -18.30 3.46
N GLY A 95 -1.85 -17.76 2.68
CA GLY A 95 -0.84 -18.50 1.97
C GLY A 95 -0.80 -18.25 0.46
N GLU A 96 0.37 -18.50 -0.13
CA GLU A 96 0.64 -18.28 -1.55
C GLU A 96 -0.28 -19.11 -2.47
N GLY A 97 -0.61 -20.33 -2.07
CA GLY A 97 -1.53 -21.21 -2.83
C GLY A 97 -2.92 -20.60 -2.97
N GLU A 98 -3.43 -19.95 -1.93
CA GLU A 98 -4.73 -19.29 -1.94
C GLU A 98 -4.72 -18.02 -2.79
N ILE A 99 -3.61 -17.29 -2.83
CA ILE A 99 -3.44 -16.15 -3.75
C ILE A 99 -3.51 -16.67 -5.20
N ILE A 100 -2.72 -17.71 -5.53
CA ILE A 100 -2.68 -18.30 -6.87
C ILE A 100 -4.07 -18.77 -7.30
N ASN A 101 -4.80 -19.46 -6.42
CA ASN A 101 -6.14 -19.93 -6.70
C ASN A 101 -7.13 -18.77 -6.93
N ALA A 102 -7.09 -17.74 -6.09
CA ALA A 102 -7.92 -16.55 -6.24
C ALA A 102 -7.62 -15.83 -7.57
N MET A 103 -6.35 -15.66 -7.92
CA MET A 103 -5.94 -15.03 -9.17
C MET A 103 -6.45 -15.80 -10.39
N ARG A 104 -6.37 -17.14 -10.39
CA ARG A 104 -6.90 -17.98 -11.47
C ARG A 104 -8.41 -17.89 -11.63
N GLN A 105 -9.13 -17.84 -10.50
CA GLN A 105 -10.60 -17.71 -10.51
C GLN A 105 -11.07 -16.34 -11.00
N LEU A 106 -10.26 -15.30 -10.77
CA LEU A 106 -10.57 -13.92 -11.09
C LEU A 106 -9.90 -13.46 -12.39
N GLN A 107 -9.28 -14.36 -13.14
CA GLN A 107 -8.81 -14.07 -14.50
C GLN A 107 -10.00 -13.87 -15.42
N GLY A 108 -10.33 -12.62 -15.73
CA GLY A 108 -11.43 -12.29 -16.62
C GLY A 108 -11.47 -10.79 -16.93
N PRO A 109 -12.24 -10.36 -17.93
CA PRO A 109 -12.32 -8.97 -18.33
C PRO A 109 -13.20 -8.18 -17.34
N PHE A 110 -12.68 -7.94 -16.15
CA PHE A 110 -13.30 -6.98 -15.23
C PHE A 110 -12.97 -5.57 -15.73
N GLN A 111 -13.97 -4.81 -16.12
CA GLN A 111 -13.77 -3.48 -16.70
C GLN A 111 -13.34 -2.41 -15.68
N PHE A 112 -13.64 -2.62 -14.38
CA PHE A 112 -13.54 -1.57 -13.37
C PHE A 112 -12.70 -1.94 -12.15
N ILE A 113 -12.33 -3.20 -11.98
CA ILE A 113 -11.56 -3.68 -10.84
C ILE A 113 -10.41 -4.54 -11.35
N ARG A 114 -9.19 -4.26 -10.85
CA ARG A 114 -8.00 -5.07 -11.07
C ARG A 114 -7.77 -5.97 -9.88
N PHE A 115 -7.35 -7.20 -10.15
CA PHE A 115 -6.94 -8.16 -9.12
C PHE A 115 -5.47 -8.43 -9.28
N LEU A 116 -4.70 -8.20 -8.22
CA LEU A 116 -3.25 -8.37 -8.20
C LEU A 116 -2.83 -9.29 -7.07
N GLY A 117 -1.81 -10.12 -7.29
CA GLY A 117 -1.17 -10.94 -6.27
C GLY A 117 0.12 -10.27 -5.78
N LEU A 118 0.23 -9.98 -4.50
CA LEU A 118 1.48 -9.57 -3.86
C LEU A 118 2.02 -10.76 -3.07
N PHE A 119 3.16 -11.25 -3.51
CA PHE A 119 3.83 -12.39 -2.91
C PHE A 119 5.04 -11.95 -2.08
N ASP A 120 5.41 -12.76 -1.10
CA ASP A 120 6.66 -12.55 -0.35
C ASP A 120 7.89 -12.64 -1.26
N GLY A 121 8.99 -12.07 -0.80
CA GLY A 121 10.22 -11.99 -1.59
C GLY A 121 10.80 -13.35 -1.97
N ASP A 122 10.61 -14.37 -1.15
CA ASP A 122 11.08 -15.74 -1.39
C ASP A 122 10.29 -16.48 -2.48
N MET A 123 9.14 -15.94 -2.89
CA MET A 123 8.33 -16.45 -4.01
C MET A 123 8.81 -15.96 -5.38
N LYS A 124 9.83 -15.11 -5.46
CA LYS A 124 10.42 -14.67 -6.73
C LYS A 124 10.88 -15.86 -7.57
N GLY A 125 10.37 -15.91 -8.81
CA GLY A 125 10.65 -17.01 -9.74
C GLY A 125 9.88 -18.30 -9.47
N LYS A 126 9.08 -18.40 -8.40
CA LYS A 126 8.25 -19.58 -8.08
C LYS A 126 6.79 -19.40 -8.48
N VAL A 127 6.32 -18.15 -8.67
CA VAL A 127 4.94 -17.87 -9.09
C VAL A 127 4.66 -18.50 -10.45
N PRO A 128 3.54 -19.22 -10.63
CA PRO A 128 3.18 -19.84 -11.90
C PRO A 128 3.06 -18.83 -13.03
N LYS A 129 3.49 -19.21 -14.24
CA LYS A 129 3.55 -18.33 -15.42
C LYS A 129 2.20 -17.70 -15.80
N ASP A 130 1.11 -18.39 -15.54
CA ASP A 130 -0.26 -17.91 -15.78
C ASP A 130 -0.69 -16.81 -14.81
N VAL A 131 -0.04 -16.70 -13.64
CA VAL A 131 -0.34 -15.68 -12.62
C VAL A 131 0.68 -14.53 -12.63
N GLN A 132 1.90 -14.77 -13.12
CA GLN A 132 2.98 -13.75 -13.17
C GLN A 132 2.56 -12.39 -13.76
N PRO A 133 1.78 -12.31 -14.86
CA PRO A 133 1.42 -11.01 -15.47
C PRO A 133 0.59 -10.08 -14.57
N VAL A 134 0.02 -10.59 -13.49
CA VAL A 134 -0.80 -9.85 -12.52
C VAL A 134 -0.25 -9.95 -11.10
N SER A 135 1.06 -10.21 -10.99
CA SER A 135 1.75 -10.44 -9.73
C SER A 135 2.94 -9.52 -9.56
N PHE A 136 3.20 -9.16 -8.32
CA PHE A 136 4.43 -8.48 -7.91
C PHE A 136 4.89 -9.02 -6.55
N HIS A 137 6.05 -8.59 -6.05
CA HIS A 137 6.68 -9.18 -4.87
C HIS A 137 7.05 -8.10 -3.86
N LEU A 138 6.99 -8.47 -2.59
CA LEU A 138 7.59 -7.68 -1.52
C LEU A 138 9.11 -7.50 -1.73
N PRO A 139 9.70 -6.42 -1.19
CA PRO A 139 11.13 -6.18 -1.28
C PRO A 139 11.96 -7.31 -0.66
N GLY A 140 13.14 -7.58 -1.26
CA GLY A 140 14.04 -8.60 -0.75
C GLY A 140 13.78 -9.99 -1.34
N ASP A 141 14.27 -11.01 -0.64
CA ASP A 141 14.24 -12.43 -1.02
C ASP A 141 13.70 -13.33 0.10
N LYS A 142 13.13 -12.74 1.14
CA LYS A 142 12.57 -13.40 2.33
C LYS A 142 11.19 -12.83 2.66
N PRO A 143 10.39 -13.55 3.47
CA PRO A 143 9.21 -12.97 4.12
C PRO A 143 9.58 -11.74 4.94
N ILE A 144 8.72 -10.73 4.91
CA ILE A 144 9.04 -9.42 5.50
C ILE A 144 9.22 -9.47 7.02
N GLU A 145 8.54 -10.39 7.69
CA GLU A 145 8.73 -10.63 9.12
C GLU A 145 10.15 -11.09 9.43
N ILE A 146 10.69 -12.00 8.62
CA ILE A 146 12.07 -12.47 8.77
C ILE A 146 13.05 -11.33 8.55
N VAL A 147 12.82 -10.48 7.54
CA VAL A 147 13.66 -9.31 7.27
C VAL A 147 13.69 -8.36 8.48
N PHE A 148 12.54 -8.05 9.06
CA PHE A 148 12.47 -7.17 10.23
C PHE A 148 13.08 -7.82 11.49
N ARG A 149 12.84 -9.11 11.71
CA ARG A 149 13.46 -9.85 12.81
C ARG A 149 14.99 -9.82 12.69
N GLU A 150 15.54 -10.13 11.51
CA GLU A 150 16.99 -10.09 11.26
C GLU A 150 17.57 -8.68 11.50
N MET A 151 16.89 -7.62 11.08
CA MET A 151 17.30 -6.24 11.35
C MET A 151 17.40 -5.97 12.86
N VAL A 152 16.40 -6.37 13.65
CA VAL A 152 16.39 -6.15 15.10
C VAL A 152 17.48 -6.97 15.79
N VAL A 153 17.64 -8.23 15.42
CA VAL A 153 18.65 -9.14 16.01
C VAL A 153 20.07 -8.72 15.66
N LYS A 154 20.30 -8.22 14.45
CA LYS A 154 21.62 -7.82 13.96
C LYS A 154 22.10 -6.51 14.58
N GLU A 155 21.19 -5.56 14.83
CA GLU A 155 21.53 -4.20 15.23
C GLU A 155 20.73 -3.72 16.47
N PRO A 156 20.73 -4.48 17.60
CA PRO A 156 19.88 -4.16 18.74
C PRO A 156 20.19 -2.80 19.35
N ALA A 157 21.45 -2.38 19.39
CA ALA A 157 21.86 -1.08 19.91
C ALA A 157 21.26 0.08 19.08
N ARG A 158 21.30 -0.02 17.75
CA ARG A 158 20.67 0.96 16.84
C ARG A 158 19.16 1.04 17.03
N ILE A 159 18.53 -0.12 17.21
CA ILE A 159 17.08 -0.19 17.44
C ILE A 159 16.73 0.46 18.79
N THR A 160 17.48 0.14 19.83
CA THR A 160 17.35 0.76 21.16
C THR A 160 17.50 2.28 21.11
N GLU A 161 18.52 2.78 20.44
CA GLU A 161 18.73 4.23 20.25
C GLU A 161 17.57 4.90 19.54
N ALA A 162 17.08 4.27 18.48
CA ALA A 162 16.03 4.83 17.62
C ALA A 162 14.62 4.76 18.23
N THR A 163 14.36 3.81 19.15
CA THR A 163 13.02 3.53 19.71
C THR A 163 12.90 3.88 21.18
N GLY A 164 14.02 3.91 21.91
CA GLY A 164 14.06 4.03 23.35
C GLY A 164 13.69 2.72 24.08
N TRP A 165 13.62 1.58 23.41
CA TRP A 165 13.32 0.30 24.05
C TRP A 165 14.51 -0.12 24.94
N THR A 166 14.21 -0.32 26.21
CA THR A 166 15.21 -0.78 27.19
C THR A 166 15.34 -2.30 27.17
N ASP A 167 16.50 -2.80 27.58
CA ASP A 167 16.77 -4.24 27.77
C ASP A 167 16.55 -5.13 26.52
N LEU A 168 16.59 -4.54 25.31
CA LEU A 168 16.28 -5.23 24.06
C LEU A 168 17.16 -6.49 23.88
N GLU A 169 18.45 -6.44 24.20
CA GLU A 169 19.33 -7.61 24.08
C GLU A 169 18.88 -8.77 24.99
N THR A 170 18.45 -8.47 26.21
CA THR A 170 17.92 -9.47 27.14
C THR A 170 16.61 -10.07 26.62
N ILE A 171 15.74 -9.23 26.06
CA ILE A 171 14.48 -9.66 25.44
C ILE A 171 14.79 -10.58 24.25
N LEU A 172 15.71 -10.20 23.36
CA LEU A 172 16.07 -10.99 22.19
C LEU A 172 16.66 -12.35 22.58
N PHE A 173 17.49 -12.41 23.62
CA PHE A 173 17.98 -13.66 24.17
C PHE A 173 16.84 -14.58 24.64
N ALA A 174 15.84 -14.02 25.35
CA ALA A 174 14.67 -14.77 25.78
C ALA A 174 13.77 -15.24 24.63
N LEU A 175 13.86 -14.59 23.47
CA LEU A 175 13.10 -14.94 22.27
C LEU A 175 13.85 -15.87 21.32
N GLU A 176 15.07 -16.27 21.67
CA GLU A 176 15.86 -17.19 20.85
C GLU A 176 15.14 -18.52 20.68
N GLY A 177 15.07 -19.03 19.44
CA GLY A 177 14.36 -20.27 19.11
C GLY A 177 12.83 -20.14 18.98
N SER A 178 12.22 -18.98 19.27
CA SER A 178 10.80 -18.75 18.98
C SER A 178 10.57 -18.74 17.46
N ASP A 179 9.42 -19.31 17.01
CA ASP A 179 9.02 -19.13 15.63
C ASP A 179 8.71 -17.64 15.34
N HIS A 180 8.62 -17.28 14.06
CA HIS A 180 8.51 -15.87 13.68
C HIS A 180 7.19 -15.24 14.13
N HIS A 181 6.06 -15.96 14.16
CA HIS A 181 4.77 -15.43 14.59
C HIS A 181 4.76 -15.17 16.11
N ASP A 182 5.26 -16.12 16.90
CA ASP A 182 5.40 -15.99 18.34
C ASP A 182 6.40 -14.90 18.72
N TRP A 183 7.48 -14.76 17.95
CA TRP A 183 8.51 -13.74 18.17
C TRP A 183 7.91 -12.34 18.15
N TYR A 184 7.11 -12.01 17.14
CA TYR A 184 6.45 -10.70 17.05
C TYR A 184 5.48 -10.44 18.20
N GLN A 185 4.70 -11.44 18.59
CA GLN A 185 3.77 -11.33 19.70
C GLN A 185 4.53 -10.99 20.99
N LYS A 186 5.52 -11.82 21.34
CA LYS A 186 6.31 -11.67 22.55
C LYS A 186 7.10 -10.36 22.58
N LEU A 187 7.75 -10.00 21.45
CA LEU A 187 8.46 -8.72 21.37
C LEU A 187 7.51 -7.55 21.60
N SER A 188 6.33 -7.55 20.97
CA SER A 188 5.35 -6.48 21.13
C SER A 188 4.90 -6.32 22.60
N GLU A 189 4.67 -7.42 23.30
CA GLU A 189 4.32 -7.43 24.73
C GLU A 189 5.45 -6.87 25.59
N HIS A 190 6.70 -7.25 25.34
CA HIS A 190 7.85 -6.76 26.10
C HIS A 190 8.11 -5.27 25.93
N VAL A 191 7.92 -4.74 24.72
CA VAL A 191 8.12 -3.31 24.44
C VAL A 191 6.86 -2.46 24.66
N GLY A 192 5.76 -3.07 25.11
CA GLY A 192 4.52 -2.37 25.44
C GLY A 192 3.76 -1.82 24.22
N LEU A 193 3.92 -2.46 23.05
CA LEU A 193 3.25 -2.08 21.81
C LEU A 193 2.26 -3.14 21.37
N THR A 194 1.29 -2.75 20.57
CA THR A 194 0.51 -3.71 19.78
C THR A 194 1.38 -4.25 18.62
N LYS A 195 1.07 -5.45 18.10
CA LYS A 195 1.75 -6.00 16.92
C LYS A 195 1.78 -4.99 15.75
N HIS A 196 0.68 -4.29 15.52
CA HIS A 196 0.59 -3.29 14.45
C HIS A 196 1.54 -2.11 14.68
N GLN A 197 1.61 -1.58 15.92
CA GLN A 197 2.53 -0.50 16.26
C GLN A 197 4.00 -0.94 16.16
N LEU A 198 4.31 -2.16 16.65
CA LEU A 198 5.64 -2.75 16.48
C LEU A 198 6.02 -2.83 15.00
N PHE A 199 5.14 -3.41 14.17
CA PHE A 199 5.39 -3.56 12.74
C PHE A 199 5.59 -2.22 12.04
N ALA A 200 4.76 -1.22 12.34
CA ALA A 200 4.89 0.13 11.79
C ALA A 200 6.21 0.81 12.21
N THR A 201 6.65 0.60 13.45
CA THR A 201 7.94 1.10 13.95
C THR A 201 9.10 0.45 13.20
N LEU A 202 9.08 -0.88 13.05
CA LEU A 202 10.12 -1.60 12.32
C LEU A 202 10.15 -1.24 10.84
N PHE A 203 8.99 -1.09 10.21
CA PHE A 203 8.88 -0.59 8.84
C PHE A 203 9.51 0.80 8.70
N ALA A 204 9.20 1.73 9.60
CA ALA A 204 9.76 3.07 9.56
C ALA A 204 11.29 3.08 9.72
N LEU A 205 11.84 2.20 10.56
CA LEU A 205 13.29 2.05 10.73
C LEU A 205 13.94 1.40 9.49
N TRP A 206 13.32 0.37 8.94
CA TRP A 206 13.77 -0.31 7.74
C TRP A 206 13.85 0.64 6.54
N MET A 207 12.85 1.49 6.39
CA MET A 207 12.77 2.49 5.31
C MET A 207 13.77 3.65 5.43
N LYS A 208 14.47 3.81 6.58
CA LYS A 208 15.55 4.81 6.72
C LYS A 208 16.82 4.41 5.98
N GLU A 209 17.01 3.15 5.68
CA GLU A 209 18.15 2.66 4.92
C GLU A 209 17.91 2.89 3.43
N GLU A 210 18.87 3.52 2.76
CA GLU A 210 18.79 3.87 1.33
C GLU A 210 18.55 2.64 0.44
N ALA A 211 19.27 1.54 0.73
CA ALA A 211 19.09 0.29 -0.02
C ALA A 211 17.65 -0.24 0.07
N ASN A 212 17.06 -0.21 1.27
CA ASN A 212 15.71 -0.68 1.50
C ASN A 212 14.67 0.23 0.84
N SER A 213 14.86 1.54 0.96
CA SER A 213 14.01 2.54 0.30
C SER A 213 14.04 2.39 -1.23
N THR A 214 15.23 2.11 -1.79
CA THR A 214 15.40 1.83 -3.23
C THR A 214 14.66 0.55 -3.64
N MET A 215 14.77 -0.52 -2.87
CA MET A 215 14.03 -1.76 -3.13
C MET A 215 12.51 -1.54 -3.07
N ALA A 216 12.03 -0.80 -2.06
CA ALA A 216 10.63 -0.46 -1.92
C ALA A 216 10.12 0.38 -3.11
N THR A 217 10.93 1.32 -3.59
CA THR A 217 10.61 2.13 -4.77
C THR A 217 10.56 1.29 -6.04
N SER A 218 11.44 0.29 -6.18
CA SER A 218 11.39 -0.65 -7.31
C SER A 218 10.09 -1.46 -7.30
N CYS A 219 9.69 -2.02 -6.16
CA CYS A 219 8.41 -2.73 -6.03
C CYS A 219 7.20 -1.81 -6.35
N TYR A 220 7.29 -0.53 -6.00
CA TYR A 220 6.25 0.43 -6.35
C TYR A 220 6.13 0.64 -7.87
N ARG A 221 7.25 0.70 -8.59
CA ARG A 221 7.23 0.76 -10.06
C ARG A 221 6.59 -0.49 -10.69
N ASP A 222 6.87 -1.66 -10.13
CA ASP A 222 6.24 -2.91 -10.59
C ASP A 222 4.72 -2.84 -10.41
N LEU A 223 4.24 -2.34 -9.27
CA LEU A 223 2.81 -2.12 -9.04
C LEU A 223 2.23 -1.09 -10.03
N LEU A 224 2.90 0.05 -10.24
CA LEU A 224 2.43 1.08 -11.19
C LEU A 224 2.30 0.53 -12.61
N ALA A 225 3.23 -0.31 -13.05
CA ALA A 225 3.15 -0.97 -14.34
C ALA A 225 1.89 -1.86 -14.46
N LEU A 226 1.52 -2.55 -13.38
CA LEU A 226 0.33 -3.40 -13.34
C LEU A 226 -0.98 -2.61 -13.28
N VAL A 227 -0.99 -1.45 -12.63
CA VAL A 227 -2.19 -0.59 -12.57
C VAL A 227 -2.31 0.35 -13.77
N GLY A 228 -1.34 0.35 -14.70
CA GLY A 228 -1.35 1.17 -15.92
C GLY A 228 -1.08 2.65 -15.65
N GLU A 229 -0.36 2.99 -14.59
CA GLU A 229 0.01 4.36 -14.19
C GLU A 229 1.52 4.65 -14.37
N ALA A 230 2.27 3.74 -14.98
CA ALA A 230 3.73 3.85 -15.13
C ALA A 230 4.17 5.11 -15.91
N ASP A 231 3.34 5.59 -16.84
CA ASP A 231 3.66 6.76 -17.67
C ASP A 231 3.44 8.11 -16.94
N ASN A 232 2.81 8.11 -15.76
CA ASN A 232 2.49 9.32 -14.99
C ASN A 232 3.42 9.57 -13.80
N ALA A 233 4.38 8.68 -13.55
CA ALA A 233 5.34 8.81 -12.45
C ALA A 233 6.49 9.72 -12.87
N GLU A 234 6.36 11.03 -12.68
CA GLU A 234 7.53 11.92 -12.67
C GLU A 234 8.41 11.54 -11.44
N PRO A 235 9.73 11.44 -11.61
CA PRO A 235 10.63 11.21 -10.49
C PRO A 235 10.64 12.46 -9.59
N THR A 236 10.16 12.31 -8.36
CA THR A 236 10.28 13.31 -7.29
C THR A 236 11.67 13.29 -6.66
#